data_f59b4f55c1b4322c4362d5c8d6c46552
#
_entry.id   f59b4f55c1b4322c4362d5c8d6c46552
#
_cell.length_a   1.000
_cell.length_b   1.000
_cell.length_c   1.000
_cell.angle_alpha   90.00
_cell.angle_beta   90.00
_cell.angle_gamma   90.00
#
_symmetry.space_group_name_H-M   'P 1'
#
loop_
_entity.id
_entity.type
_entity.pdbx_description
1 polymer ?
#
loop_
_entity_poly.entity_id
_entity_poly.type
_entity_poly.pdbx_seq_one_letter_code
_entity_poly.pdbx_strand_id
1 'polypeptide(L)'
;MNETTAGPLAWVNGSDAPEKTEINIGFMALTDCASVVVAATQGFAQPYGLTLNLKRQSSWANLRDKLVSGELDAAHSLYGLVYAVHLGIGGVAPTDMAVLMGLNQNGQSINLSHGLQALGVTSPEALDRHVHQSRPKLTFAQTFPTGTHAMWLYYWLASQGIHPLQDVDSVVVPPPQMVAHLQAGRIDGFCVGEPWSASAVKQN
;
A
#
# COMPACT_ATOMS: atom_id res chain seq x y z
N MET A 1 15.25 -23.58 33.03
CA MET A 1 15.39 -22.14 32.76
C MET A 1 16.28 -22.02 31.54
N ASN A 2 15.70 -21.84 30.36
CA ASN A 2 16.50 -21.61 29.14
C ASN A 2 16.69 -20.08 29.04
N GLU A 3 17.90 -19.64 29.28
CA GLU A 3 18.33 -18.30 28.89
C GLU A 3 18.34 -18.27 27.36
N THR A 4 17.35 -17.58 26.81
CA THR A 4 17.36 -17.18 25.40
C THR A 4 18.47 -16.15 25.28
N THR A 5 19.62 -16.56 24.82
CA THR A 5 20.70 -15.65 24.43
C THR A 5 20.16 -14.76 23.30
N ALA A 6 19.93 -13.49 23.62
CA ALA A 6 19.65 -12.48 22.61
C ALA A 6 20.78 -12.53 21.57
N GLY A 7 20.43 -12.65 20.28
CA GLY A 7 21.41 -12.60 19.20
C GLY A 7 22.16 -11.25 19.23
N PRO A 8 23.31 -11.16 18.54
CA PRO A 8 24.09 -9.94 18.53
C PRO A 8 23.25 -8.79 17.99
N LEU A 9 23.04 -7.77 18.82
CA LEU A 9 22.46 -6.50 18.40
C LEU A 9 23.34 -5.87 17.30
N ALA A 10 22.72 -5.31 16.29
CA ALA A 10 23.46 -4.60 15.25
C ALA A 10 24.24 -3.44 15.90
N TRP A 11 25.58 -3.50 15.80
CA TRP A 11 26.44 -2.48 16.39
C TRP A 11 26.43 -1.21 15.56
N VAL A 12 26.03 -0.09 16.15
CA VAL A 12 26.15 1.23 15.58
C VAL A 12 27.21 1.97 16.39
N ASN A 13 28.03 2.77 15.72
CA ASN A 13 29.12 3.50 16.34
C ASN A 13 28.58 4.41 17.46
N GLY A 14 28.77 3.99 18.72
CA GLY A 14 28.24 4.69 19.89
C GLY A 14 27.68 3.74 20.97
N SER A 15 26.60 4.13 21.63
CA SER A 15 25.90 3.34 22.63
C SER A 15 24.87 2.43 21.94
N ASP A 16 24.72 1.20 22.38
CA ASP A 16 23.65 0.28 21.95
C ASP A 16 22.27 0.64 22.57
N ALA A 17 22.23 1.66 23.42
CA ALA A 17 20.97 2.14 23.97
C ALA A 17 20.16 2.86 22.88
N PRO A 18 18.87 2.56 22.77
CA PRO A 18 18.01 3.25 21.81
C PRO A 18 17.89 4.73 22.16
N GLU A 19 17.98 5.61 21.16
CA GLU A 19 17.83 7.06 21.32
C GLU A 19 16.40 7.44 21.71
N LYS A 20 15.44 6.59 21.40
CA LYS A 20 14.02 6.75 21.70
C LYS A 20 13.41 5.41 22.07
N THR A 21 12.72 5.35 23.21
CA THR A 21 12.10 4.12 23.74
C THR A 21 10.63 3.96 23.33
N GLU A 22 9.94 5.05 23.05
CA GLU A 22 8.55 5.07 22.59
C GLU A 22 8.52 5.32 21.08
N ILE A 23 8.16 4.31 20.29
CA ILE A 23 8.16 4.37 18.82
C ILE A 23 6.74 4.43 18.29
N ASN A 24 6.36 5.54 17.65
CA ASN A 24 5.07 5.68 16.99
C ASN A 24 5.13 5.09 15.58
N ILE A 25 4.41 3.98 15.35
CA ILE A 25 4.39 3.28 14.06
C ILE A 25 3.05 3.44 13.36
N GLY A 26 3.09 4.11 12.20
CA GLY A 26 1.94 4.25 11.33
C GLY A 26 1.60 2.96 10.58
N PHE A 27 0.30 2.66 10.40
CA PHE A 27 -0.10 1.55 9.57
C PHE A 27 -1.46 1.76 8.90
N MET A 28 -1.65 1.15 7.75
CA MET A 28 -2.94 1.02 7.08
C MET A 28 -3.59 -0.32 7.47
N ALA A 29 -4.93 -0.36 7.49
CA ALA A 29 -5.67 -1.59 7.78
C ALA A 29 -5.65 -2.56 6.58
N LEU A 30 -4.51 -3.18 6.37
CA LEU A 30 -4.20 -4.18 5.34
C LEU A 30 -3.56 -5.40 6.02
N THR A 31 -3.69 -6.58 5.45
CA THR A 31 -3.09 -7.81 6.01
C THR A 31 -1.56 -7.74 6.06
N ASP A 32 -0.96 -6.96 5.19
CA ASP A 32 0.48 -6.79 5.09
C ASP A 32 1.12 -6.02 6.27
N CYS A 33 0.32 -5.35 7.12
CA CYS A 33 0.82 -4.77 8.37
C CYS A 33 0.89 -5.79 9.54
N ALA A 34 0.49 -7.04 9.33
CA ALA A 34 0.30 -8.03 10.40
C ALA A 34 1.55 -8.25 11.25
N SER A 35 2.74 -8.31 10.64
CA SER A 35 4.00 -8.51 11.35
C SER A 35 4.29 -7.39 12.37
N VAL A 36 4.03 -6.14 11.98
CA VAL A 36 4.21 -4.97 12.85
C VAL A 36 3.18 -4.98 13.98
N VAL A 37 1.92 -5.30 13.66
CA VAL A 37 0.84 -5.38 14.65
C VAL A 37 1.12 -6.48 15.67
N VAL A 38 1.54 -7.67 15.21
CA VAL A 38 1.90 -8.78 16.10
C VAL A 38 3.10 -8.42 16.98
N ALA A 39 4.15 -7.80 16.42
CA ALA A 39 5.30 -7.38 17.21
C ALA A 39 4.91 -6.43 18.35
N ALA A 40 4.03 -5.48 18.08
CA ALA A 40 3.56 -4.54 19.10
C ALA A 40 2.64 -5.21 20.14
N THR A 41 1.65 -6.01 19.70
CA THR A 41 0.65 -6.60 20.59
C THR A 41 1.20 -7.75 21.43
N GLN A 42 2.23 -8.46 20.97
CA GLN A 42 2.91 -9.52 21.71
C GLN A 42 4.12 -9.03 22.51
N GLY A 43 4.41 -7.72 22.45
CA GLY A 43 5.48 -7.13 23.23
C GLY A 43 6.90 -7.55 22.78
N PHE A 44 7.09 -7.93 21.51
CA PHE A 44 8.39 -8.42 21.02
C PHE A 44 9.50 -7.38 21.05
N ALA A 45 9.17 -6.10 21.18
CA ALA A 45 10.13 -5.03 21.33
C ALA A 45 10.58 -4.78 22.80
N GLN A 46 9.83 -5.29 23.77
CA GLN A 46 10.11 -5.05 25.20
C GLN A 46 11.49 -5.53 25.66
N PRO A 47 12.00 -6.70 25.22
CA PRO A 47 13.35 -7.14 25.58
C PRO A 47 14.46 -6.18 25.13
N TYR A 48 14.17 -5.29 24.17
CA TYR A 48 15.09 -4.27 23.66
C TYR A 48 14.84 -2.89 24.29
N GLY A 49 14.01 -2.80 25.31
CA GLY A 49 13.66 -1.54 25.97
C GLY A 49 12.76 -0.62 25.14
N LEU A 50 12.03 -1.18 24.16
CA LEU A 50 11.19 -0.41 23.25
C LEU A 50 9.69 -0.68 23.46
N THR A 51 8.89 0.37 23.35
CA THR A 51 7.42 0.33 23.27
C THR A 51 6.97 0.73 21.88
N LEU A 52 6.22 -0.13 21.20
CA LEU A 52 5.67 0.14 19.87
C LEU A 52 4.24 0.65 19.98
N ASN A 53 4.03 1.93 19.68
CA ASN A 53 2.73 2.59 19.69
C ASN A 53 2.10 2.57 18.29
N LEU A 54 1.12 1.72 18.08
CA LEU A 54 0.44 1.59 16.79
C LEU A 54 -0.50 2.77 16.53
N LYS A 55 -0.33 3.43 15.37
CA LYS A 55 -1.10 4.59 14.92
C LYS A 55 -1.77 4.29 13.59
N ARG A 56 -3.03 3.83 13.62
CA ARG A 56 -3.80 3.57 12.41
C ARG A 56 -4.00 4.85 11.60
N GLN A 57 -3.76 4.79 10.31
CA GLN A 57 -3.92 5.90 9.38
C GLN A 57 -5.12 5.69 8.46
N SER A 58 -5.72 6.79 8.02
CA SER A 58 -6.92 6.79 7.16
C SER A 58 -6.59 6.72 5.67
N SER A 59 -5.39 7.16 5.27
CA SER A 59 -4.92 7.18 3.89
C SER A 59 -3.39 7.16 3.82
N TRP A 60 -2.86 6.79 2.66
CA TRP A 60 -1.43 6.83 2.40
C TRP A 60 -0.87 8.26 2.41
N ALA A 61 -1.67 9.25 1.98
CA ALA A 61 -1.28 10.66 2.06
C ALA A 61 -1.08 11.10 3.52
N ASN A 62 -2.04 10.77 4.40
CA ASN A 62 -1.94 11.08 5.83
C ASN A 62 -0.74 10.38 6.49
N LEU A 63 -0.49 9.12 6.15
CA LEU A 63 0.67 8.38 6.64
C LEU A 63 1.98 9.04 6.20
N ARG A 64 2.10 9.40 4.91
CA ARG A 64 3.25 10.13 4.37
C ARG A 64 3.51 11.44 5.11
N ASP A 65 2.47 12.26 5.26
CA ASP A 65 2.60 13.60 5.84
C ASP A 65 3.05 13.51 7.30
N LYS A 66 2.57 12.52 8.03
CA LYS A 66 2.98 12.26 9.42
C LYS A 66 4.39 11.69 9.56
N LEU A 67 4.86 10.89 8.60
CA LEU A 67 6.27 10.48 8.53
C LEU A 67 7.18 11.68 8.26
N VAL A 68 6.82 12.49 7.26
CA VAL A 68 7.62 13.69 6.87
C VAL A 68 7.66 14.71 8.01
N SER A 69 6.57 14.89 8.76
CA SER A 69 6.52 15.80 9.90
C SER A 69 7.20 15.29 11.16
N GLY A 70 7.55 13.99 11.22
CA GLY A 70 8.10 13.35 12.42
C GLY A 70 7.06 13.01 13.50
N GLU A 71 5.76 13.11 13.21
CA GLU A 71 4.71 12.62 14.11
C GLU A 71 4.75 11.08 14.22
N LEU A 72 5.17 10.40 13.17
CA LEU A 72 5.48 8.98 13.13
C LEU A 72 6.98 8.77 13.00
N ASP A 73 7.51 7.85 13.78
CA ASP A 73 8.91 7.45 13.72
C ASP A 73 9.18 6.43 12.61
N ALA A 74 8.20 5.57 12.36
CA ALA A 74 8.23 4.55 11.32
C ALA A 74 6.82 4.25 10.82
N ALA A 75 6.72 3.54 9.70
CA ALA A 75 5.43 3.07 9.22
C ALA A 75 5.54 1.80 8.37
N HIS A 76 4.49 0.98 8.40
CA HIS A 76 4.16 0.08 7.32
C HIS A 76 3.84 0.93 6.09
N SER A 77 4.59 0.77 5.00
CA SER A 77 4.50 1.67 3.86
C SER A 77 4.66 0.95 2.51
N LEU A 78 4.42 1.70 1.45
CA LEU A 78 4.61 1.26 0.06
C LEU A 78 6.01 1.67 -0.41
N TYR A 79 6.75 0.78 -1.06
CA TYR A 79 8.08 1.09 -1.60
C TYR A 79 8.08 2.35 -2.47
N GLY A 80 7.13 2.45 -3.40
CA GLY A 80 7.03 3.61 -4.28
C GLY A 80 6.81 4.93 -3.54
N LEU A 81 6.06 4.92 -2.44
CA LEU A 81 5.87 6.10 -1.59
C LEU A 81 7.17 6.53 -0.94
N VAL A 82 7.93 5.59 -0.38
CA VAL A 82 9.22 5.88 0.28
C VAL A 82 10.19 6.53 -0.69
N TYR A 83 10.38 5.95 -1.88
CA TYR A 83 11.26 6.51 -2.90
C TYR A 83 10.76 7.87 -3.42
N ALA A 84 9.45 8.03 -3.60
CA ALA A 84 8.89 9.30 -4.05
C ALA A 84 9.15 10.43 -3.06
N VAL A 85 9.00 10.18 -1.75
CA VAL A 85 9.31 11.18 -0.70
C VAL A 85 10.81 11.49 -0.69
N HIS A 86 11.67 10.46 -0.76
CA HIS A 86 13.12 10.64 -0.78
C HIS A 86 13.57 11.50 -1.97
N LEU A 87 12.96 11.32 -3.14
CA LEU A 87 13.28 12.05 -4.37
C LEU A 87 12.49 13.36 -4.55
N GLY A 88 11.58 13.71 -3.64
CA GLY A 88 10.74 14.90 -3.76
C GLY A 88 9.70 14.82 -4.87
N ILE A 89 9.20 13.61 -5.16
CA ILE A 89 8.18 13.37 -6.19
C ILE A 89 6.79 13.33 -5.53
N GLY A 90 5.78 13.88 -6.22
CA GLY A 90 4.39 13.84 -5.74
C GLY A 90 4.02 15.01 -4.82
N GLY A 91 4.67 16.16 -5.01
CA GLY A 91 4.30 17.43 -4.35
C GLY A 91 4.80 17.57 -2.91
N VAL A 92 5.83 16.82 -2.53
CA VAL A 92 6.52 16.95 -1.24
C VAL A 92 7.97 17.37 -1.45
N ALA A 93 8.55 18.06 -0.47
CA ALA A 93 9.98 18.32 -0.50
C ALA A 93 10.77 17.01 -0.32
N PRO A 94 11.95 16.88 -0.94
CA PRO A 94 12.82 15.73 -0.69
C PRO A 94 13.08 15.58 0.81
N THR A 95 12.83 14.38 1.33
CA THR A 95 13.01 14.06 2.75
C THR A 95 13.71 12.71 2.85
N ASP A 96 14.75 12.62 3.64
CA ASP A 96 15.48 11.37 3.81
C ASP A 96 14.58 10.30 4.42
N MET A 97 14.51 9.18 3.71
CA MET A 97 13.72 8.02 4.08
C MET A 97 14.57 6.76 3.97
N ALA A 98 14.35 5.83 4.90
CA ALA A 98 15.00 4.52 4.89
C ALA A 98 13.97 3.40 4.83
N VAL A 99 14.25 2.35 4.06
CA VAL A 99 13.52 1.08 4.10
C VAL A 99 14.28 0.15 5.03
N LEU A 100 13.70 -0.16 6.19
CA LEU A 100 14.35 -0.99 7.21
C LEU A 100 14.23 -2.48 6.86
N MET A 101 13.08 -2.93 6.35
CA MET A 101 12.84 -4.32 5.97
C MET A 101 11.62 -4.46 5.05
N GLY A 102 11.53 -5.55 4.32
CA GLY A 102 10.31 -5.99 3.66
C GLY A 102 9.40 -6.73 4.64
N LEU A 103 8.15 -6.30 4.77
CA LEU A 103 7.19 -6.91 5.70
C LEU A 103 6.44 -8.10 5.09
N ASN A 104 6.27 -8.11 3.76
CA ASN A 104 5.54 -9.14 3.03
C ASN A 104 5.90 -9.14 1.54
N GLN A 105 5.36 -10.14 0.81
CA GLN A 105 5.45 -10.25 -0.65
C GLN A 105 4.09 -10.63 -1.23
N ASN A 106 3.81 -10.20 -2.46
CA ASN A 106 2.63 -10.59 -3.24
C ASN A 106 1.28 -10.29 -2.56
N GLY A 107 1.19 -9.23 -1.75
CA GLY A 107 -0.01 -8.88 -0.97
C GLY A 107 -1.04 -8.04 -1.72
N GLN A 108 -0.94 -7.88 -3.04
CA GLN A 108 -1.82 -7.02 -3.82
C GLN A 108 -2.39 -7.73 -5.04
N SER A 109 -3.59 -7.34 -5.47
CA SER A 109 -4.24 -7.88 -6.65
C SER A 109 -5.04 -6.83 -7.41
N ILE A 110 -5.33 -7.13 -8.68
CA ILE A 110 -6.16 -6.31 -9.57
C ILE A 110 -7.52 -6.97 -9.69
N ASN A 111 -8.56 -6.19 -9.45
CA ASN A 111 -9.95 -6.63 -9.53
C ASN A 111 -10.66 -5.84 -10.62
N LEU A 112 -11.48 -6.52 -11.42
CA LEU A 112 -12.35 -5.92 -12.43
C LEU A 112 -13.82 -6.08 -12.00
N SER A 113 -14.66 -5.15 -12.45
CA SER A 113 -16.09 -5.18 -12.14
C SER A 113 -16.80 -6.32 -12.89
N HIS A 114 -17.86 -6.86 -12.30
CA HIS A 114 -18.77 -7.77 -12.99
C HIS A 114 -19.46 -7.09 -14.18
N GLY A 115 -19.57 -5.76 -14.16
CA GLY A 115 -20.06 -5.02 -15.32
C GLY A 115 -19.21 -5.24 -16.57
N LEU A 116 -17.88 -5.21 -16.44
CA LEU A 116 -16.98 -5.55 -17.55
C LEU A 116 -17.13 -7.02 -17.99
N GLN A 117 -17.25 -7.94 -17.05
CA GLN A 117 -17.50 -9.35 -17.37
C GLN A 117 -18.79 -9.55 -18.14
N ALA A 118 -19.88 -8.88 -17.74
CA ALA A 118 -21.18 -8.94 -18.43
C ALA A 118 -21.12 -8.37 -19.86
N LEU A 119 -20.18 -7.46 -20.13
CA LEU A 119 -19.90 -6.94 -21.47
C LEU A 119 -18.94 -7.82 -22.27
N GLY A 120 -18.61 -9.01 -21.78
CA GLY A 120 -17.73 -9.97 -22.46
C GLY A 120 -16.24 -9.70 -22.30
N VAL A 121 -15.84 -8.81 -21.37
CA VAL A 121 -14.43 -8.56 -21.06
C VAL A 121 -13.92 -9.66 -20.16
N THR A 122 -13.49 -10.76 -20.75
CA THR A 122 -13.01 -11.97 -20.04
C THR A 122 -11.57 -12.35 -20.40
N SER A 123 -10.92 -11.58 -21.27
CA SER A 123 -9.52 -11.78 -21.65
C SER A 123 -8.80 -10.42 -21.79
N PRO A 124 -7.46 -10.43 -21.79
CA PRO A 124 -6.65 -9.25 -22.05
C PRO A 124 -7.02 -8.53 -23.34
N GLU A 125 -7.18 -9.27 -24.42
CA GLU A 125 -7.52 -8.73 -25.75
C GLU A 125 -8.94 -8.17 -25.80
N ALA A 126 -9.85 -8.72 -25.01
CA ALA A 126 -11.20 -8.19 -24.86
C ALA A 126 -11.19 -6.86 -24.08
N LEU A 127 -10.36 -6.75 -23.06
CA LEU A 127 -10.18 -5.51 -22.31
C LEU A 127 -9.58 -4.42 -23.18
N ASP A 128 -8.51 -4.70 -23.91
CA ASP A 128 -7.87 -3.76 -24.83
C ASP A 128 -8.87 -3.22 -25.88
N ARG A 129 -9.58 -4.11 -26.57
CA ARG A 129 -10.62 -3.70 -27.53
C ARG A 129 -11.70 -2.86 -26.88
N HIS A 130 -12.17 -3.24 -25.70
CA HIS A 130 -13.25 -2.54 -24.98
C HIS A 130 -12.79 -1.14 -24.58
N VAL A 131 -11.59 -0.96 -24.02
CA VAL A 131 -11.02 0.33 -23.65
C VAL A 131 -10.97 1.29 -24.83
N HIS A 132 -10.48 0.82 -25.98
CA HIS A 132 -10.35 1.67 -27.17
C HIS A 132 -11.70 2.02 -27.85
N GLN A 133 -12.75 1.24 -27.58
CA GLN A 133 -14.11 1.46 -28.12
C GLN A 133 -15.02 2.19 -27.16
N SER A 134 -14.74 2.17 -25.86
CA SER A 134 -15.62 2.72 -24.83
C SER A 134 -15.60 4.25 -24.78
N ARG A 135 -16.79 4.81 -24.52
CA ARG A 135 -16.96 6.22 -24.14
C ARG A 135 -18.10 6.30 -23.14
N PRO A 136 -17.93 6.89 -21.94
CA PRO A 136 -16.68 7.47 -21.42
C PRO A 136 -15.57 6.43 -21.22
N LYS A 137 -14.34 6.88 -20.94
CA LYS A 137 -13.22 6.01 -20.58
C LYS A 137 -13.52 5.18 -19.34
N LEU A 138 -12.93 3.98 -19.28
CA LEU A 138 -12.96 3.18 -18.06
C LEU A 138 -12.15 3.86 -16.95
N THR A 139 -12.65 3.75 -15.74
CA THR A 139 -12.02 4.32 -14.54
C THR A 139 -11.42 3.24 -13.66
N PHE A 140 -10.11 3.31 -13.44
CA PHE A 140 -9.39 2.40 -12.54
C PHE A 140 -8.94 3.12 -11.29
N ALA A 141 -9.12 2.47 -10.13
CA ALA A 141 -8.69 3.03 -8.86
C ALA A 141 -7.37 2.42 -8.38
N GLN A 142 -6.59 3.26 -7.76
CA GLN A 142 -5.38 2.89 -7.02
C GLN A 142 -5.34 3.65 -5.68
N THR A 143 -4.44 3.26 -4.78
CA THR A 143 -4.47 3.77 -3.41
C THR A 143 -3.65 5.05 -3.20
N PHE A 144 -2.62 5.25 -4.03
CA PHE A 144 -1.72 6.41 -3.96
C PHE A 144 -0.90 6.53 -5.26
N PRO A 145 -0.79 7.73 -5.89
CA PRO A 145 -0.26 7.89 -7.25
C PRO A 145 1.17 7.39 -7.44
N THR A 146 2.03 7.53 -6.42
CA THR A 146 3.42 7.04 -6.42
C THR A 146 3.58 5.73 -5.67
N GLY A 147 2.48 5.09 -5.27
CA GLY A 147 2.49 3.82 -4.54
C GLY A 147 2.63 2.61 -5.45
N THR A 148 3.03 1.49 -4.86
CA THR A 148 3.24 0.22 -5.57
C THR A 148 1.97 -0.26 -6.29
N HIS A 149 0.78 -0.02 -5.72
CA HIS A 149 -0.50 -0.38 -6.36
C HIS A 149 -0.72 0.34 -7.69
N ALA A 150 -0.38 1.64 -7.77
CA ALA A 150 -0.46 2.40 -9.02
C ALA A 150 0.54 1.86 -10.05
N MET A 151 1.77 1.59 -9.64
CA MET A 151 2.81 1.04 -10.52
C MET A 151 2.43 -0.32 -11.09
N TRP A 152 1.89 -1.23 -10.25
CA TRP A 152 1.41 -2.54 -10.70
C TRP A 152 0.21 -2.43 -11.64
N LEU A 153 -0.76 -1.58 -11.32
CA LEU A 153 -1.92 -1.33 -12.19
C LEU A 153 -1.47 -0.81 -13.55
N TYR A 154 -0.58 0.18 -13.58
CA TYR A 154 -0.09 0.78 -14.83
C TYR A 154 0.75 -0.20 -15.65
N TYR A 155 1.61 -0.98 -14.99
CA TYR A 155 2.37 -2.02 -15.65
C TYR A 155 1.45 -3.09 -16.27
N TRP A 156 0.44 -3.52 -15.51
CA TRP A 156 -0.53 -4.51 -15.98
C TRP A 156 -1.34 -3.97 -17.17
N LEU A 157 -1.88 -2.75 -17.10
CA LEU A 157 -2.60 -2.12 -18.22
C LEU A 157 -1.70 -2.02 -19.46
N ALA A 158 -0.47 -1.55 -19.30
CA ALA A 158 0.47 -1.43 -20.40
C ALA A 158 0.81 -2.80 -21.02
N SER A 159 0.89 -3.87 -20.22
CA SER A 159 1.13 -5.22 -20.74
C SER A 159 -0.07 -5.76 -21.55
N GLN A 160 -1.26 -5.16 -21.42
CA GLN A 160 -2.45 -5.47 -22.22
C GLN A 160 -2.60 -4.54 -23.45
N GLY A 161 -1.60 -3.70 -23.76
CA GLY A 161 -1.69 -2.72 -24.85
C GLY A 161 -2.42 -1.42 -24.51
N ILE A 162 -2.80 -1.19 -23.25
CA ILE A 162 -3.56 -0.03 -22.78
C ILE A 162 -2.61 1.00 -22.18
N HIS A 163 -2.62 2.23 -22.71
CA HIS A 163 -1.81 3.31 -22.15
C HIS A 163 -2.44 3.84 -20.83
N PRO A 164 -1.85 3.61 -19.65
CA PRO A 164 -2.51 3.81 -18.35
C PRO A 164 -2.84 5.27 -18.01
N LEU A 165 -2.24 6.23 -18.71
CA LEU A 165 -2.45 7.67 -18.49
C LEU A 165 -3.22 8.35 -19.65
N GLN A 166 -3.51 7.63 -20.75
CA GLN A 166 -4.18 8.19 -21.91
C GLN A 166 -5.50 7.49 -22.23
N ASP A 167 -5.53 6.15 -22.11
CA ASP A 167 -6.67 5.35 -22.56
C ASP A 167 -7.71 5.12 -21.47
N VAL A 168 -7.32 5.26 -20.20
CA VAL A 168 -8.20 5.11 -19.04
C VAL A 168 -8.07 6.29 -18.09
N ASP A 169 -9.05 6.45 -17.20
CA ASP A 169 -8.96 7.39 -16.09
C ASP A 169 -8.43 6.67 -14.84
N SER A 170 -7.48 7.28 -14.14
CA SER A 170 -6.92 6.77 -12.89
C SER A 170 -7.32 7.66 -11.72
N VAL A 171 -7.94 7.07 -10.70
CA VAL A 171 -8.42 7.77 -9.51
C VAL A 171 -7.83 7.21 -8.23
N VAL A 172 -7.69 8.07 -7.22
CA VAL A 172 -7.22 7.65 -5.89
C VAL A 172 -8.43 7.33 -5.01
N VAL A 173 -8.49 6.10 -4.50
CA VAL A 173 -9.52 5.66 -3.56
C VAL A 173 -8.85 5.01 -2.35
N PRO A 174 -9.21 5.38 -1.12
CA PRO A 174 -8.72 4.69 0.07
C PRO A 174 -9.13 3.20 0.07
N PRO A 175 -8.27 2.27 0.52
CA PRO A 175 -8.55 0.83 0.49
C PRO A 175 -9.93 0.42 1.03
N PRO A 176 -10.43 0.93 2.18
CA PRO A 176 -11.73 0.54 2.72
C PRO A 176 -12.94 0.96 1.85
N GLN A 177 -12.74 1.86 0.89
CA GLN A 177 -13.81 2.38 0.03
C GLN A 177 -13.84 1.71 -1.36
N MET A 178 -12.80 0.97 -1.73
CA MET A 178 -12.64 0.37 -3.07
C MET A 178 -13.84 -0.49 -3.47
N VAL A 179 -14.26 -1.41 -2.60
CA VAL A 179 -15.35 -2.35 -2.88
C VAL A 179 -16.66 -1.60 -3.10
N ALA A 180 -16.98 -0.64 -2.25
CA ALA A 180 -18.20 0.16 -2.38
C ALA A 180 -18.23 1.01 -3.67
N HIS A 181 -17.08 1.53 -4.10
CA HIS A 181 -16.96 2.25 -5.36
C HIS A 181 -17.15 1.32 -6.57
N LEU A 182 -16.60 0.11 -6.52
CA LEU A 182 -16.78 -0.90 -7.57
C LEU A 182 -18.26 -1.30 -7.71
N GLN A 183 -18.89 -1.63 -6.59
CA GLN A 183 -20.32 -2.01 -6.55
C GLN A 183 -21.26 -0.90 -7.03
N ALA A 184 -20.91 0.35 -6.74
CA ALA A 184 -21.68 1.52 -7.18
C ALA A 184 -21.43 1.89 -8.66
N GLY A 185 -20.58 1.15 -9.39
CA GLY A 185 -20.22 1.44 -10.79
C GLY A 185 -19.47 2.76 -10.97
N ARG A 186 -18.79 3.24 -9.93
CA ARG A 186 -18.00 4.47 -9.99
C ARG A 186 -16.57 4.22 -10.49
N ILE A 187 -16.12 2.97 -10.42
CA ILE A 187 -14.86 2.48 -10.95
C ILE A 187 -15.11 1.14 -11.64
N ASP A 188 -14.34 0.84 -12.66
CA ASP A 188 -14.43 -0.39 -13.45
C ASP A 188 -13.43 -1.45 -12.98
N GLY A 189 -12.43 -1.04 -12.24
CA GLY A 189 -11.44 -1.93 -11.62
C GLY A 189 -10.55 -1.19 -10.64
N PHE A 190 -9.77 -1.93 -9.88
CA PHE A 190 -8.82 -1.36 -8.93
C PHE A 190 -7.65 -2.29 -8.62
N CYS A 191 -6.55 -1.72 -8.13
CA CYS A 191 -5.44 -2.43 -7.52
C CYS A 191 -5.33 -2.06 -6.04
N VAL A 192 -5.33 -3.06 -5.15
CA VAL A 192 -5.24 -2.85 -3.70
C VAL A 192 -4.62 -4.07 -3.01
N GLY A 193 -4.11 -3.86 -1.80
CA GLY A 193 -3.67 -4.94 -0.91
C GLY A 193 -4.82 -5.66 -0.22
N GLU A 194 -4.56 -6.89 0.23
CA GLU A 194 -5.52 -7.68 1.01
C GLU A 194 -5.81 -7.01 2.38
N PRO A 195 -7.03 -7.17 2.93
CA PRO A 195 -8.09 -8.13 2.55
C PRO A 195 -9.13 -7.57 1.56
N TRP A 196 -8.89 -6.43 0.95
CA TRP A 196 -9.91 -5.71 0.16
C TRP A 196 -10.25 -6.40 -1.16
N SER A 197 -9.27 -7.07 -1.78
CA SER A 197 -9.54 -7.90 -2.97
C SER A 197 -10.39 -9.11 -2.63
N ALA A 198 -10.05 -9.84 -1.57
CA ALA A 198 -10.87 -10.95 -1.09
C ALA A 198 -12.29 -10.50 -0.69
N SER A 199 -12.41 -9.29 -0.10
CA SER A 199 -13.70 -8.68 0.21
C SER A 199 -14.52 -8.38 -1.04
N ALA A 200 -13.90 -7.87 -2.10
CA ALA A 200 -14.57 -7.64 -3.38
C ALA A 200 -15.13 -8.94 -3.98
N VAL A 201 -14.30 -9.98 -4.03
CA VAL A 201 -14.72 -11.30 -4.54
C VAL A 201 -15.87 -11.90 -3.73
N LYS A 202 -15.89 -11.70 -2.40
CA LYS A 202 -16.92 -12.24 -1.53
C LYS A 202 -18.25 -11.50 -1.62
N GLN A 203 -18.22 -10.20 -1.95
CA GLN A 203 -19.38 -9.31 -1.92
C GLN A 203 -20.03 -9.11 -3.29
N ASN A 204 -19.47 -9.70 -4.34
CA ASN A 204 -20.01 -9.65 -5.70
C ASN A 204 -20.62 -10.98 -6.14
#